data_a798b5a132a9cadad70c1eb87ca4efb3
#
_entry.id   a798b5a132a9cadad70c1eb87ca4efb3
#
_cell.length_a   1.000
_cell.length_b   1.000
_cell.length_c   1.000
_cell.angle_alpha   90.00
_cell.angle_beta   90.00
_cell.angle_gamma   90.00
#
_symmetry.space_group_name_H-M   'P 1'
#
loop_
_entity.id
_entity.type
_entity.pdbx_description
1 polymer ?
#
loop_
_entity_poly.entity_id
_entity_poly.type
_entity_poly.pdbx_seq_one_letter_code
_entity_poly.pdbx_strand_id
1 'polypeptide(L)'
;MLLCAWTGAQARQLPVYLDDSKPVEQRIEDALSRMTLDEKIAVIHAQSKFSAPGVKRLGFPDLWTTDGPHGIRPDVLWDEWDQA
;
A
#
# COMPACT_ATOMS: atom_id res chain seq x y z
N MET A 1 20.15 -39.04 -10.71
CA MET A 1 19.92 -38.19 -10.85
C MET A 1 19.17 -37.35 -10.07
N LEU A 2 19.35 -36.47 -9.65
CA LEU A 2 18.80 -35.76 -8.77
C LEU A 2 18.54 -34.46 -9.11
N LEU A 3 17.99 -34.15 -9.85
CA LEU A 3 17.84 -32.94 -10.31
C LEU A 3 16.72 -32.29 -9.80
N CYS A 4 15.90 -32.86 -9.31
CA CYS A 4 14.73 -32.24 -9.06
C CYS A 4 14.81 -31.26 -8.03
N ALA A 5 15.76 -31.22 -7.33
CA ALA A 5 15.79 -30.40 -6.23
C ALA A 5 15.63 -28.96 -6.52
N TRP A 6 15.73 -28.62 -7.71
CA TRP A 6 15.68 -27.27 -8.00
C TRP A 6 14.35 -26.68 -8.14
N THR A 7 13.37 -27.46 -8.21
CA THR A 7 12.08 -26.88 -8.44
C THR A 7 11.70 -26.02 -7.32
N GLY A 8 12.08 -26.36 -6.14
CA GLY A 8 11.66 -25.52 -5.07
C GLY A 8 12.41 -24.25 -4.99
N ALA A 9 13.50 -24.21 -5.67
CA ALA A 9 14.28 -23.02 -5.62
C ALA A 9 13.81 -21.99 -6.57
N GLN A 10 12.86 -22.31 -7.41
CA GLN A 10 12.44 -21.36 -8.29
C GLN A 10 11.76 -20.32 -7.54
N ALA A 11 12.28 -19.16 -7.56
CA ALA A 11 11.79 -18.11 -6.81
C ALA A 11 10.39 -17.78 -7.20
N ARG A 12 9.57 -17.46 -6.28
CA ARG A 12 8.33 -16.96 -6.61
C ARG A 12 8.52 -15.71 -7.32
N GLN A 13 7.93 -15.54 -8.40
CA GLN A 13 7.99 -14.31 -9.09
C GLN A 13 7.06 -13.37 -8.39
N LEU A 14 7.57 -12.23 -8.00
CA LEU A 14 6.75 -11.20 -7.43
C LEU A 14 5.83 -10.62 -8.50
N PRO A 15 4.61 -10.27 -8.15
CA PRO A 15 3.79 -9.48 -9.06
C PRO A 15 4.52 -8.20 -9.42
N VAL A 16 4.24 -7.65 -10.58
CA VAL A 16 4.96 -6.47 -11.05
C VAL A 16 4.85 -5.32 -10.06
N TYR A 17 3.70 -5.12 -9.45
CA TYR A 17 3.52 -3.99 -8.55
C TYR A 17 4.38 -4.09 -7.29
N LEU A 18 4.81 -5.28 -6.92
CA LEU A 18 5.68 -5.47 -5.76
C LEU A 18 7.16 -5.57 -6.13
N ASP A 19 7.47 -5.59 -7.42
CA ASP A 19 8.82 -5.79 -7.88
C ASP A 19 9.49 -4.43 -8.08
N ASP A 20 10.34 -4.05 -7.16
CA ASP A 20 10.97 -2.73 -7.19
C ASP A 20 12.01 -2.59 -8.30
N SER A 21 12.34 -3.66 -9.02
CA SER A 21 13.22 -3.56 -10.17
C SER A 21 12.48 -3.09 -11.43
N LYS A 22 11.16 -3.04 -11.39
CA LYS A 22 10.38 -2.64 -12.55
C LYS A 22 10.14 -1.13 -12.52
N PRO A 23 9.94 -0.52 -13.69
CA PRO A 23 9.64 0.90 -13.75
C PRO A 23 8.35 1.24 -13.00
N VAL A 24 8.32 2.40 -12.38
CA VAL A 24 7.19 2.81 -11.55
C VAL A 24 5.88 2.78 -12.32
N GLU A 25 5.90 3.24 -13.57
CA GLU A 25 4.67 3.26 -14.35
C GLU A 25 4.09 1.87 -14.57
N GLN A 26 4.94 0.88 -14.79
CA GLN A 26 4.47 -0.48 -14.93
C GLN A 26 3.91 -1.03 -13.64
N ARG A 27 4.53 -0.65 -12.53
CA ARG A 27 4.07 -1.09 -11.23
C ARG A 27 2.70 -0.49 -10.90
N ILE A 28 2.51 0.77 -11.25
CA ILE A 28 1.22 1.44 -11.06
C ILE A 28 0.14 0.78 -11.90
N GLU A 29 0.43 0.53 -13.17
CA GLU A 29 -0.54 -0.10 -14.04
C GLU A 29 -0.94 -1.49 -13.53
N ASP A 30 0.02 -2.25 -13.10
CA ASP A 30 -0.25 -3.58 -12.56
C ASP A 30 -1.10 -3.50 -11.29
N ALA A 31 -0.75 -2.59 -10.38
CA ALA A 31 -1.53 -2.43 -9.15
C ALA A 31 -2.97 -2.04 -9.47
N LEU A 32 -3.15 -1.09 -10.36
CA LEU A 32 -4.49 -0.64 -10.72
C LEU A 32 -5.31 -1.76 -11.37
N SER A 33 -4.67 -2.60 -12.15
CA SER A 33 -5.38 -3.70 -12.79
C SER A 33 -5.91 -4.73 -11.81
N ARG A 34 -5.33 -4.77 -10.62
CA ARG A 34 -5.71 -5.73 -9.59
C ARG A 34 -6.72 -5.17 -8.59
N MET A 35 -6.92 -3.86 -8.59
CA MET A 35 -7.82 -3.20 -7.66
C MET A 35 -9.25 -3.24 -8.18
N THR A 36 -10.19 -3.44 -7.28
CA THR A 36 -11.60 -3.30 -7.61
C THR A 36 -11.96 -1.82 -7.72
N LEU A 37 -13.10 -1.53 -8.30
CA LEU A 37 -13.57 -0.15 -8.38
C LEU A 37 -13.73 0.45 -6.98
N ASP A 38 -14.29 -0.30 -6.05
CA ASP A 38 -14.48 0.20 -4.69
C ASP A 38 -13.13 0.51 -4.03
N GLU A 39 -12.14 -0.32 -4.26
CA GLU A 39 -10.79 -0.06 -3.75
C GLU A 39 -10.20 1.20 -4.36
N LYS A 40 -10.39 1.39 -5.65
CA LYS A 40 -9.88 2.59 -6.33
C LYS A 40 -10.54 3.85 -5.78
N ILE A 41 -11.83 3.79 -5.55
CA ILE A 41 -12.56 4.92 -4.99
C ILE A 41 -12.07 5.20 -3.56
N ALA A 42 -11.88 4.15 -2.78
CA ALA A 42 -11.47 4.32 -1.39
C ALA A 42 -10.13 5.02 -1.26
N VAL A 43 -9.16 4.67 -2.09
CA VAL A 43 -7.81 5.25 -1.93
C VAL A 43 -7.75 6.72 -2.33
N ILE A 44 -8.73 7.26 -3.01
CA ILE A 44 -8.66 8.65 -3.42
C ILE A 44 -9.38 9.58 -2.45
N HIS A 45 -9.88 9.09 -1.35
CA HIS A 45 -10.42 9.97 -0.35
C HIS A 45 -10.06 9.48 1.05
N ALA A 46 -10.19 10.36 2.01
CA ALA A 46 -9.74 10.06 3.35
C ALA A 46 -10.67 9.08 4.06
N GLN A 47 -10.11 8.27 4.92
CA GLN A 47 -10.87 7.44 5.84
C GLN A 47 -10.91 8.07 7.23
N SER A 48 -9.99 8.97 7.53
CA SER A 48 -9.98 9.72 8.78
C SER A 48 -9.44 11.12 8.49
N LYS A 49 -9.25 11.90 9.54
CA LYS A 49 -8.77 13.27 9.37
C LYS A 49 -7.39 13.33 8.73
N PHE A 50 -6.59 12.34 8.97
CA PHE A 50 -5.20 12.35 8.54
C PHE A 50 -4.75 11.06 7.88
N SER A 51 -5.66 10.24 7.39
CA SER A 51 -5.26 9.02 6.72
C SER A 51 -6.14 8.72 5.51
N ALA A 52 -5.54 8.08 4.55
CA ALA A 52 -6.23 7.51 3.42
C ALA A 52 -6.04 6.00 3.46
N PRO A 53 -7.03 5.23 3.11
CA PRO A 53 -6.90 3.79 3.22
C PRO A 53 -5.97 3.23 2.16
N GLY A 54 -5.23 2.21 2.53
CA GLY A 54 -4.51 1.41 1.57
C GLY A 54 -5.39 0.33 0.99
N VAL A 55 -4.78 -0.67 0.41
CA VAL A 55 -5.50 -1.83 -0.10
C VAL A 55 -4.87 -3.05 0.54
N LYS A 56 -5.41 -3.45 1.69
CA LYS A 56 -4.79 -4.51 2.48
C LYS A 56 -4.69 -5.82 1.72
N ARG A 57 -5.67 -6.12 0.92
CA ARG A 57 -5.67 -7.34 0.11
C ARG A 57 -4.45 -7.41 -0.81
N LEU A 58 -3.96 -6.27 -1.27
CA LEU A 58 -2.79 -6.20 -2.14
C LEU A 58 -1.51 -5.83 -1.39
N GLY A 59 -1.60 -5.65 -0.09
CA GLY A 59 -0.42 -5.33 0.70
C GLY A 59 -0.08 -3.85 0.78
N PHE A 60 -0.96 -2.97 0.35
CA PHE A 60 -0.73 -1.54 0.46
C PHE A 60 -1.19 -1.05 1.84
N PRO A 61 -0.29 -0.46 2.61
CA PRO A 61 -0.68 0.06 3.93
C PRO A 61 -1.48 1.35 3.79
N ASP A 62 -2.13 1.74 4.87
CA ASP A 62 -2.79 3.03 4.93
C ASP A 62 -1.73 4.13 4.87
N LEU A 63 -2.09 5.23 4.23
CA LEU A 63 -1.20 6.37 4.14
C LEU A 63 -1.59 7.38 5.22
N TRP A 64 -0.65 7.69 6.09
CA TRP A 64 -0.87 8.65 7.15
C TRP A 64 -0.20 9.96 6.84
N THR A 65 -0.91 11.04 7.13
CA THR A 65 -0.42 12.39 6.93
C THR A 65 -0.47 13.15 8.24
N THR A 66 0.18 14.28 8.28
CA THR A 66 0.15 15.11 9.46
C THR A 66 0.32 16.55 9.03
N ASP A 67 0.07 17.46 9.94
CA ASP A 67 0.29 18.87 9.70
C ASP A 67 1.15 19.42 10.84
N GLY A 68 1.27 20.72 10.92
CA GLY A 68 1.98 21.36 12.01
C GLY A 68 2.75 22.57 11.54
N PRO A 69 2.36 23.76 11.95
CA PRO A 69 3.05 24.97 11.50
C PRO A 69 4.46 25.11 12.05
N HIS A 70 4.76 24.43 13.13
CA HIS A 70 6.09 24.50 13.74
C HIS A 70 6.77 23.14 13.78
N GLY A 71 6.44 22.25 12.88
CA GLY A 71 7.00 20.90 12.82
C GLY A 71 5.92 19.86 12.68
N ILE A 72 6.33 18.62 12.72
CA ILE A 72 5.39 17.52 12.55
C ILE A 72 4.59 17.34 13.82
N ARG A 73 3.28 17.38 13.70
CA ARG A 73 2.40 17.17 14.83
C ARG A 73 2.40 15.69 15.20
N PRO A 74 2.45 15.35 16.49
CA PRO A 74 2.37 13.94 16.88
C PRO A 74 1.04 13.37 16.45
N ASP A 75 1.07 12.10 16.08
CA ASP A 75 -0.14 11.50 15.58
C ASP A 75 -0.89 10.81 16.70
N VAL A 76 -1.03 11.39 17.80
CA VAL A 76 -1.72 10.82 18.92
C VAL A 76 -3.18 11.16 18.81
N LEU A 77 -4.03 10.18 18.84
CA LEU A 77 -5.48 10.39 18.94
C LEU A 77 -6.11 11.11 17.76
N TRP A 78 -5.51 10.96 16.57
CA TRP A 78 -6.09 11.59 15.40
C TRP A 78 -7.53 11.23 15.14
N ASP A 79 -7.87 9.98 15.40
CA ASP A 79 -9.21 9.53 15.15
C ASP A 79 -10.11 9.72 16.37
N GLU A 80 -9.56 10.27 17.43
CA GLU A 80 -10.29 10.50 18.65
C GLU A 80 -10.42 11.98 18.95
N TRP A 81 -10.55 12.76 17.91
CA TRP A 81 -10.64 14.20 18.07
C TRP A 81 -11.78 14.66 18.95
N ASP A 82 -12.85 13.89 18.99
CA ASP A 82 -13.98 14.26 19.82
C ASP A 82 -13.64 14.13 21.30
N GLN A 83 -12.60 13.43 21.61
CA GLN A 83 -12.16 13.25 22.99
C GLN A 83 -11.03 14.18 23.33
N ALA A 84 -10.43 14.79 22.36
CA ALA A 84 -9.36 15.72 22.58
C ALA A 84 -9.92 17.14 22.82
#